data_7ae55984eb94d283dbda20196935fd18
#
_entry.id   7ae55984eb94d283dbda20196935fd18
#
_cell.length_a   1.000
_cell.length_b   1.000
_cell.length_c   1.000
_cell.angle_alpha   90.00
_cell.angle_beta   90.00
_cell.angle_gamma   90.00
#
_symmetry.space_group_name_H-M   'P 1'
#
loop_
_entity.id
_entity.type
_entity.pdbx_description
1 polymer ?
#
loop_
_entity_poly.entity_id
_entity_poly.type
_entity_poly.pdbx_seq_one_letter_code
_entity_poly.pdbx_strand_id
1 'polypeptide(L)'
;SMAQRVTLAQQQLQLANAAPQLHNLREAYRRMYAAMGVDNVETLLLPDPGNPQPMSPAMENAGAMRGKEPKSFPMQDHMAHISAHAEFMFTRMVQINPQLYAMLQAHVSEHISLMASEQMQQKYQQQFQELQQAMQQAQQNPQAVQQLQQQMDQLVNQQASEQAKIEAEMTKQLASDEEARISREAQDPLVKLKQQE
;
A
#
# COMPACT_ATOMS: atom_id res chain seq x y z
N SER A 1 -6.18 -44.21 8.55
CA SER A 1 -7.32 -44.41 7.65
C SER A 1 -7.68 -43.11 6.92
N MET A 2 -8.46 -43.22 5.88
CA MET A 2 -8.98 -42.03 5.15
C MET A 2 -9.77 -41.10 6.07
N ALA A 3 -10.63 -41.67 6.92
CA ALA A 3 -11.41 -40.89 7.88
C ALA A 3 -10.53 -40.04 8.84
N GLN A 4 -9.43 -40.60 9.32
CA GLN A 4 -8.48 -39.85 10.16
C GLN A 4 -7.82 -38.70 9.42
N ARG A 5 -7.44 -38.92 8.16
CA ARG A 5 -6.84 -37.86 7.34
C ARG A 5 -7.83 -36.72 7.08
N VAL A 6 -9.08 -37.03 6.79
CA VAL A 6 -10.15 -36.06 6.61
C VAL A 6 -10.37 -35.25 7.90
N THR A 7 -10.45 -35.94 9.05
CA THR A 7 -10.63 -35.26 10.35
C THR A 7 -9.49 -34.28 10.65
N LEU A 8 -8.24 -34.69 10.44
CA LEU A 8 -7.08 -33.84 10.66
C LEU A 8 -7.07 -32.65 9.74
N ALA A 9 -7.36 -32.84 8.45
CA ALA A 9 -7.42 -31.76 7.48
C ALA A 9 -8.56 -30.78 7.79
N GLN A 10 -9.70 -31.28 8.26
CA GLN A 10 -10.83 -30.46 8.69
C GLN A 10 -10.48 -29.60 9.91
N GLN A 11 -9.77 -30.16 10.89
CA GLN A 11 -9.29 -29.39 12.05
C GLN A 11 -8.30 -28.30 11.64
N GLN A 12 -7.36 -28.62 10.73
CA GLN A 12 -6.42 -27.65 10.19
C GLN A 12 -7.15 -26.49 9.49
N LEU A 13 -8.15 -26.83 8.67
CA LEU A 13 -8.94 -25.82 7.97
C LEU A 13 -9.74 -24.93 8.94
N GLN A 14 -10.31 -25.50 10.01
CA GLN A 14 -11.01 -24.74 11.04
C GLN A 14 -10.06 -23.77 11.76
N LEU A 15 -8.86 -24.21 12.13
CA LEU A 15 -7.83 -23.37 12.74
C LEU A 15 -7.40 -22.24 11.79
N ALA A 16 -7.21 -22.57 10.51
CA ALA A 16 -6.83 -21.58 9.50
C ALA A 16 -7.92 -20.52 9.28
N ASN A 17 -9.20 -20.93 9.27
CA ASN A 17 -10.32 -19.98 9.16
C ASN A 17 -10.50 -19.12 10.41
N ALA A 18 -10.16 -19.64 11.58
CA ALA A 18 -10.23 -18.88 12.84
C ALA A 18 -9.16 -17.76 12.93
N ALA A 19 -8.01 -17.97 12.28
CA ALA A 19 -6.91 -17.02 12.27
C ALA A 19 -6.28 -16.91 10.86
N PRO A 20 -7.01 -16.36 9.88
CA PRO A 20 -6.57 -16.36 8.47
C PRO A 20 -5.26 -15.59 8.25
N GLN A 21 -4.95 -14.61 9.07
CA GLN A 21 -3.70 -13.82 8.99
C GLN A 21 -2.44 -14.62 9.34
N LEU A 22 -2.60 -15.77 10.02
CA LEU A 22 -1.48 -16.65 10.43
C LEU A 22 -1.31 -17.86 9.52
N HIS A 23 -2.23 -18.10 8.59
CA HIS A 23 -2.31 -19.34 7.83
C HIS A 23 -2.37 -19.12 6.33
N ASN A 24 -1.84 -20.09 5.58
CA ASN A 24 -2.10 -20.20 4.14
C ASN A 24 -3.43 -20.93 3.92
N LEU A 25 -4.52 -20.19 3.77
CA LEU A 25 -5.86 -20.74 3.58
C LEU A 25 -5.97 -21.62 2.33
N ARG A 26 -5.36 -21.20 1.23
CA ARG A 26 -5.38 -21.98 -0.02
C ARG A 26 -4.80 -23.38 0.19
N GLU A 27 -3.67 -23.47 0.87
CA GLU A 27 -3.03 -24.75 1.20
C GLU A 27 -3.89 -25.60 2.15
N ALA A 28 -4.56 -25.00 3.12
CA ALA A 28 -5.46 -25.69 4.03
C ALA A 28 -6.65 -26.31 3.27
N TYR A 29 -7.26 -25.57 2.34
CA TYR A 29 -8.31 -26.11 1.46
C TYR A 29 -7.79 -27.20 0.54
N ARG A 30 -6.61 -27.02 -0.05
CA ARG A 30 -5.97 -28.03 -0.90
C ARG A 30 -5.79 -29.36 -0.16
N ARG A 31 -5.31 -29.30 1.09
CA ARG A 31 -5.14 -30.49 1.94
C ARG A 31 -6.47 -31.16 2.28
N MET A 32 -7.51 -30.38 2.52
CA MET A 32 -8.84 -30.91 2.78
C MET A 32 -9.37 -31.68 1.57
N TYR A 33 -9.31 -31.11 0.38
CA TYR A 33 -9.74 -31.77 -0.85
C TYR A 33 -8.92 -33.02 -1.14
N ALA A 34 -7.61 -32.97 -0.95
CA ALA A 34 -6.73 -34.13 -1.13
C ALA A 34 -7.06 -35.26 -0.14
N ALA A 35 -7.36 -34.94 1.12
CA ALA A 35 -7.79 -35.90 2.13
C ALA A 35 -9.12 -36.58 1.78
N MET A 36 -10.02 -35.85 1.14
CA MET A 36 -11.31 -36.35 0.64
C MET A 36 -11.18 -37.17 -0.64
N GLY A 37 -9.99 -37.27 -1.24
CA GLY A 37 -9.77 -38.02 -2.48
C GLY A 37 -10.29 -37.30 -3.72
N VAL A 38 -10.41 -36.00 -3.69
CA VAL A 38 -10.82 -35.20 -4.85
C VAL A 38 -9.68 -35.13 -5.86
N ASP A 39 -9.97 -35.57 -7.09
CA ASP A 39 -9.03 -35.48 -8.19
C ASP A 39 -8.98 -34.05 -8.75
N ASN A 40 -7.82 -33.67 -9.28
CA ASN A 40 -7.62 -32.36 -9.93
C ASN A 40 -7.98 -31.17 -9.03
N VAL A 41 -7.53 -31.16 -7.79
CA VAL A 41 -7.77 -30.08 -6.80
C VAL A 41 -7.42 -28.71 -7.38
N GLU A 42 -6.40 -28.63 -8.23
CA GLU A 42 -5.97 -27.39 -8.87
C GLU A 42 -7.00 -26.80 -9.86
N THR A 43 -8.00 -27.56 -10.26
CA THR A 43 -9.13 -27.05 -11.05
C THR A 43 -10.22 -26.43 -10.20
N LEU A 44 -10.31 -26.79 -8.92
CA LEU A 44 -11.27 -26.24 -7.96
C LEU A 44 -10.74 -24.95 -7.31
N LEU A 45 -9.45 -24.92 -7.07
CA LEU A 45 -8.80 -23.76 -6.46
C LEU A 45 -8.29 -22.82 -7.56
N LEU A 46 -8.59 -21.55 -7.42
CA LEU A 46 -7.98 -20.55 -8.30
C LEU A 46 -6.46 -20.60 -8.17
N PRO A 47 -5.72 -20.29 -9.24
CA PRO A 47 -4.27 -20.20 -9.17
C PRO A 47 -3.85 -19.28 -8.02
N ASP A 48 -2.81 -19.69 -7.29
CA ASP A 48 -2.21 -18.83 -6.27
C ASP A 48 -1.68 -17.56 -6.98
N PRO A 49 -2.18 -16.37 -6.62
CA PRO A 49 -1.68 -15.13 -7.23
C PRO A 49 -0.20 -14.88 -6.88
N GLY A 50 0.40 -15.72 -6.01
CA GLY A 50 1.71 -15.47 -5.43
C GLY A 50 1.69 -14.32 -4.43
N ASN A 51 2.77 -14.17 -3.67
CA ASN A 51 2.96 -12.96 -2.89
C ASN A 51 3.26 -11.80 -3.84
N PRO A 52 2.53 -10.67 -3.73
CA PRO A 52 2.86 -9.49 -4.52
C PRO A 52 4.32 -9.10 -4.29
N GLN A 53 5.05 -8.86 -5.37
CA GLN A 53 6.45 -8.44 -5.33
C GLN A 53 6.58 -6.99 -5.80
N PRO A 54 7.55 -6.23 -5.27
CA PRO A 54 7.84 -4.90 -5.78
C PRO A 54 8.15 -4.94 -7.29
N MET A 55 7.57 -4.02 -8.03
CA MET A 55 7.76 -3.89 -9.47
C MET A 55 8.21 -2.47 -9.82
N SER A 56 8.78 -2.31 -11.02
CA SER A 56 9.06 -0.98 -11.54
C SER A 56 7.76 -0.24 -11.88
N PRO A 57 7.75 1.10 -11.83
CA PRO A 57 6.56 1.87 -12.18
C PRO A 57 6.04 1.59 -13.59
N ALA A 58 6.94 1.34 -14.54
CA ALA A 58 6.55 0.99 -15.92
C ALA A 58 5.78 -0.33 -15.99
N MET A 59 6.22 -1.34 -15.24
CA MET A 59 5.52 -2.63 -15.17
C MET A 59 4.17 -2.51 -14.46
N GLU A 60 4.09 -1.68 -13.43
CA GLU A 60 2.84 -1.39 -12.72
C GLU A 60 1.85 -0.66 -13.62
N ASN A 61 2.29 0.33 -14.39
CA ASN A 61 1.47 1.02 -15.38
C ASN A 61 0.92 0.05 -16.45
N ALA A 62 1.77 -0.83 -16.95
CA ALA A 62 1.36 -1.85 -17.92
C ALA A 62 0.35 -2.85 -17.32
N GLY A 63 0.53 -3.24 -16.07
CA GLY A 63 -0.41 -4.08 -15.34
C GLY A 63 -1.75 -3.40 -15.10
N ALA A 64 -1.73 -2.13 -14.71
CA ALA A 64 -2.93 -1.32 -14.48
C ALA A 64 -3.79 -1.20 -15.74
N MET A 65 -3.17 -1.06 -16.92
CA MET A 65 -3.87 -1.07 -18.21
C MET A 65 -4.65 -2.36 -18.46
N ARG A 66 -4.23 -3.46 -17.89
CA ARG A 66 -4.90 -4.76 -17.96
C ARG A 66 -5.85 -5.01 -16.78
N GLY A 67 -6.07 -4.01 -15.93
CA GLY A 67 -6.94 -4.11 -14.77
C GLY A 67 -6.27 -4.72 -13.53
N LYS A 68 -4.95 -4.92 -13.54
CA LYS A 68 -4.20 -5.37 -12.36
C LYS A 68 -3.89 -4.18 -11.46
N GLU A 69 -4.44 -4.20 -10.27
CA GLU A 69 -4.17 -3.18 -9.24
C GLU A 69 -2.69 -3.19 -8.84
N PRO A 70 -1.97 -2.07 -9.00
CA PRO A 70 -0.59 -1.96 -8.53
C PRO A 70 -0.57 -1.90 -7.00
N LYS A 71 0.52 -2.36 -6.40
CA LYS A 71 0.71 -2.37 -4.97
C LYS A 71 2.02 -1.70 -4.60
N SER A 72 1.96 -0.79 -3.63
CA SER A 72 3.12 -0.12 -3.06
C SER A 72 3.71 -0.92 -1.90
N PHE A 73 5.00 -0.80 -1.70
CA PHE A 73 5.76 -1.48 -0.65
C PHE A 73 6.60 -0.48 0.12
N PRO A 74 6.82 -0.73 1.42
CA PRO A 74 7.77 0.04 2.19
C PRO A 74 9.16 0.07 1.55
N MET A 75 9.88 1.15 1.73
CA MET A 75 11.28 1.34 1.29
C MET A 75 11.49 1.35 -0.23
N GLN A 76 10.44 1.41 -1.04
CA GLN A 76 10.58 1.69 -2.47
C GLN A 76 11.05 3.12 -2.71
N ASP A 77 11.57 3.39 -3.91
CA ASP A 77 11.79 4.77 -4.38
C ASP A 77 10.43 5.40 -4.72
N HIS A 78 9.74 5.89 -3.68
CA HIS A 78 8.39 6.43 -3.80
C HIS A 78 8.33 7.64 -4.74
N MET A 79 9.35 8.49 -4.75
CA MET A 79 9.39 9.65 -5.64
C MET A 79 9.48 9.25 -7.11
N ALA A 80 10.27 8.25 -7.42
CA ALA A 80 10.36 7.71 -8.78
C ALA A 80 9.02 7.10 -9.24
N HIS A 81 8.35 6.36 -8.36
CA HIS A 81 7.01 5.82 -8.64
C HIS A 81 5.98 6.92 -8.84
N ILE A 82 5.90 7.88 -7.93
CA ILE A 82 4.97 9.01 -8.02
C ILE A 82 5.15 9.76 -9.35
N SER A 83 6.39 10.08 -9.70
CA SER A 83 6.69 10.80 -10.95
C SER A 83 6.29 10.02 -12.19
N ALA A 84 6.64 8.75 -12.25
CA ALA A 84 6.34 7.89 -13.40
C ALA A 84 4.84 7.63 -13.55
N HIS A 85 4.12 7.41 -12.44
CA HIS A 85 2.68 7.25 -12.48
C HIS A 85 1.96 8.55 -12.85
N ALA A 86 2.42 9.70 -12.32
CA ALA A 86 1.87 10.99 -12.66
C ALA A 86 2.03 11.30 -14.16
N GLU A 87 3.21 11.04 -14.74
CA GLU A 87 3.41 11.19 -16.18
C GLU A 87 2.48 10.31 -17.00
N PHE A 88 2.33 9.04 -16.60
CA PHE A 88 1.42 8.11 -17.26
C PHE A 88 -0.04 8.55 -17.15
N MET A 89 -0.46 9.07 -16.01
CA MET A 89 -1.82 9.58 -15.78
C MET A 89 -2.17 10.77 -16.68
N PHE A 90 -1.19 11.54 -17.14
CA PHE A 90 -1.40 12.65 -18.06
C PHE A 90 -1.59 12.22 -19.51
N THR A 91 -1.27 10.97 -19.86
CA THR A 91 -1.50 10.49 -21.22
C THR A 91 -2.99 10.45 -21.53
N ARG A 92 -3.32 10.68 -22.78
CA ARG A 92 -4.70 10.64 -23.24
C ARG A 92 -5.38 9.30 -22.93
N MET A 93 -4.63 8.21 -23.03
CA MET A 93 -5.14 6.86 -22.75
C MET A 93 -5.71 6.74 -21.33
N VAL A 94 -5.04 7.31 -20.34
CA VAL A 94 -5.51 7.30 -18.95
C VAL A 94 -6.61 8.35 -18.75
N GLN A 95 -6.47 9.54 -19.35
CA GLN A 95 -7.44 10.63 -19.19
C GLN A 95 -8.84 10.26 -19.71
N ILE A 96 -8.94 9.42 -20.71
CA ILE A 96 -10.24 8.94 -21.24
C ILE A 96 -10.76 7.69 -20.51
N ASN A 97 -10.04 7.16 -19.55
CA ASN A 97 -10.41 5.98 -18.78
C ASN A 97 -10.50 6.31 -17.28
N PRO A 98 -11.69 6.71 -16.79
CA PRO A 98 -11.85 7.11 -15.39
C PRO A 98 -11.47 6.04 -14.37
N GLN A 99 -11.69 4.76 -14.68
CA GLN A 99 -11.34 3.67 -13.76
C GLN A 99 -9.83 3.51 -13.63
N LEU A 100 -9.12 3.56 -14.75
CA LEU A 100 -7.66 3.51 -14.75
C LEU A 100 -7.05 4.72 -14.05
N TYR A 101 -7.58 5.91 -14.30
CA TYR A 101 -7.17 7.14 -13.61
C TYR A 101 -7.35 7.01 -12.09
N ALA A 102 -8.52 6.57 -11.63
CA ALA A 102 -8.81 6.39 -10.21
C ALA A 102 -7.89 5.35 -9.56
N MET A 103 -7.61 4.24 -10.23
CA MET A 103 -6.69 3.20 -9.76
C MET A 103 -5.27 3.74 -9.56
N LEU A 104 -4.75 4.48 -10.54
CA LEU A 104 -3.42 5.09 -10.47
C LEU A 104 -3.36 6.22 -9.45
N GLN A 105 -4.41 7.01 -9.32
CA GLN A 105 -4.49 8.08 -8.31
C GLN A 105 -4.45 7.50 -6.89
N ALA A 106 -5.19 6.42 -6.63
CA ALA A 106 -5.16 5.72 -5.35
C ALA A 106 -3.75 5.16 -5.06
N HIS A 107 -3.10 4.58 -6.05
CA HIS A 107 -1.75 4.04 -5.92
C HIS A 107 -0.70 5.14 -5.65
N VAL A 108 -0.78 6.25 -6.34
CA VAL A 108 0.07 7.43 -6.06
C VAL A 108 -0.12 7.91 -4.63
N SER A 109 -1.36 7.95 -4.14
CA SER A 109 -1.66 8.34 -2.75
C SER A 109 -1.05 7.36 -1.75
N GLU A 110 -1.02 6.07 -2.04
CA GLU A 110 -0.32 5.08 -1.21
C GLU A 110 1.18 5.35 -1.13
N HIS A 111 1.83 5.64 -2.25
CA HIS A 111 3.25 6.00 -2.26
C HIS A 111 3.53 7.29 -1.47
N ILE A 112 2.68 8.30 -1.59
CA ILE A 112 2.80 9.54 -0.81
C ILE A 112 2.70 9.25 0.68
N SER A 113 1.74 8.43 1.10
CA SER A 113 1.55 8.04 2.50
C SER A 113 2.73 7.26 3.05
N LEU A 114 3.23 6.28 2.32
CA LEU A 114 4.42 5.51 2.72
C LEU A 114 5.66 6.39 2.81
N MET A 115 5.89 7.24 1.83
CA MET A 115 7.02 8.18 1.83
C MET A 115 6.99 9.12 3.04
N ALA A 116 5.84 9.73 3.30
CA ALA A 116 5.67 10.62 4.44
C ALA A 116 5.86 9.89 5.78
N SER A 117 5.31 8.68 5.91
CA SER A 117 5.49 7.82 7.07
C SER A 117 6.96 7.47 7.31
N GLU A 118 7.68 7.06 6.27
CA GLU A 118 9.09 6.71 6.36
C GLU A 118 9.97 7.90 6.73
N GLN A 119 9.70 9.08 6.16
CA GLN A 119 10.39 10.31 6.53
C GLN A 119 10.17 10.68 8.00
N MET A 120 8.96 10.51 8.50
CA MET A 120 8.64 10.80 9.90
C MET A 120 9.26 9.79 10.85
N GLN A 121 9.25 8.51 10.51
CA GLN A 121 9.93 7.47 11.29
C GLN A 121 11.41 7.77 11.42
N GLN A 122 12.06 8.14 10.33
CA GLN A 122 13.48 8.49 10.35
C GLN A 122 13.74 9.74 11.19
N LYS A 123 12.90 10.78 11.05
CA LYS A 123 13.06 12.06 11.77
C LYS A 123 12.93 11.88 13.28
N TYR A 124 11.96 11.09 13.74
CA TYR A 124 11.60 10.96 15.15
C TYR A 124 12.18 9.72 15.86
N GLN A 125 12.87 8.85 15.12
CA GLN A 125 13.38 7.59 15.66
C GLN A 125 14.22 7.76 16.93
N GLN A 126 15.15 8.70 16.92
CA GLN A 126 16.03 8.95 18.04
C GLN A 126 15.24 9.43 19.26
N GLN A 127 14.32 10.35 19.09
CA GLN A 127 13.51 10.89 20.18
C GLN A 127 12.64 9.81 20.84
N PHE A 128 12.03 8.92 20.01
CA PHE A 128 11.28 7.79 20.54
C PHE A 128 12.15 6.81 21.33
N GLN A 129 13.36 6.52 20.84
CA GLN A 129 14.31 5.65 21.54
C GLN A 129 14.73 6.24 22.89
N GLU A 130 15.04 7.53 22.93
CA GLU A 130 15.41 8.24 24.15
C GLU A 130 14.28 8.22 25.18
N LEU A 131 13.04 8.45 24.76
CA LEU A 131 11.86 8.37 25.64
C LEU A 131 11.63 6.94 26.16
N GLN A 132 11.78 5.93 25.31
CA GLN A 132 11.64 4.53 25.72
C GLN A 132 12.71 4.15 26.76
N GLN A 133 13.96 4.55 26.56
CA GLN A 133 15.03 4.32 27.54
C GLN A 133 14.76 5.04 28.86
N ALA A 134 14.31 6.30 28.80
CA ALA A 134 13.95 7.05 30.01
C ALA A 134 12.79 6.39 30.77
N MET A 135 11.78 5.87 30.05
CA MET A 135 10.67 5.13 30.68
C MET A 135 11.14 3.85 31.33
N GLN A 136 12.07 3.10 30.76
CA GLN A 136 12.64 1.91 31.36
C GLN A 136 13.42 2.23 32.65
N GLN A 137 14.17 3.32 32.62
CA GLN A 137 14.93 3.75 33.80
C GLN A 137 14.04 4.28 34.94
N ALA A 138 12.88 4.82 34.60
CA ALA A 138 11.94 5.43 35.53
C ALA A 138 10.86 4.48 36.06
N GLN A 139 10.94 3.17 35.79
CA GLN A 139 9.89 2.20 36.13
C GLN A 139 9.45 2.21 37.59
N GLN A 140 10.35 2.54 38.50
CA GLN A 140 10.06 2.60 39.93
C GLN A 140 9.46 3.94 40.41
N ASN A 141 9.34 4.92 39.49
CA ASN A 141 8.78 6.23 39.80
C ASN A 141 7.52 6.48 38.93
N PRO A 142 6.32 6.23 39.49
CA PRO A 142 5.06 6.36 38.72
C PRO A 142 4.82 7.75 38.14
N GLN A 143 5.23 8.82 38.86
CA GLN A 143 5.07 10.20 38.40
C GLN A 143 5.95 10.49 37.18
N ALA A 144 7.20 10.00 37.21
CA ALA A 144 8.12 10.16 36.08
C ALA A 144 7.63 9.38 34.86
N VAL A 145 7.13 8.15 35.04
CA VAL A 145 6.53 7.35 33.99
C VAL A 145 5.33 8.06 33.34
N GLN A 146 4.47 8.67 34.18
CA GLN A 146 3.30 9.42 33.66
C GLN A 146 3.72 10.63 32.85
N GLN A 147 4.71 11.39 33.27
CA GLN A 147 5.23 12.53 32.52
C GLN A 147 5.86 12.10 31.19
N LEU A 148 6.64 11.03 31.19
CA LEU A 148 7.24 10.48 29.99
C LEU A 148 6.18 9.95 29.02
N GLN A 149 5.12 9.33 29.53
CA GLN A 149 3.99 8.89 28.72
C GLN A 149 3.29 10.07 28.04
N GLN A 150 3.10 11.18 28.74
CA GLN A 150 2.54 12.40 28.14
C GLN A 150 3.44 12.96 27.04
N GLN A 151 4.76 12.96 27.25
CA GLN A 151 5.73 13.36 26.22
C GLN A 151 5.68 12.44 24.99
N MET A 152 5.54 11.13 25.21
CA MET A 152 5.39 10.15 24.15
C MET A 152 4.13 10.44 23.33
N ASP A 153 3.00 10.68 23.97
CA ASP A 153 1.72 10.98 23.32
C ASP A 153 1.79 12.28 22.51
N GLN A 154 2.45 13.31 23.04
CA GLN A 154 2.69 14.57 22.32
C GLN A 154 3.56 14.35 21.09
N LEU A 155 4.60 13.53 21.20
CA LEU A 155 5.48 13.20 20.08
C LEU A 155 4.74 12.44 18.97
N VAL A 156 3.89 11.47 19.35
CA VAL A 156 3.03 10.73 18.40
C VAL A 156 2.10 11.69 17.66
N ASN A 157 1.46 12.60 18.39
CA ASN A 157 0.55 13.59 17.79
C ASN A 157 1.29 14.56 16.85
N GLN A 158 2.49 15.00 17.24
CA GLN A 158 3.33 15.86 16.40
C GLN A 158 3.75 15.15 15.12
N GLN A 159 4.19 13.90 15.24
CA GLN A 159 4.54 13.07 14.08
C GLN A 159 3.36 12.92 13.13
N ALA A 160 2.18 12.58 13.63
CA ALA A 160 0.97 12.43 12.84
C ALA A 160 0.57 13.72 12.12
N SER A 161 0.67 14.85 12.81
CA SER A 161 0.37 16.18 12.25
C SER A 161 1.34 16.57 11.13
N GLU A 162 2.63 16.35 11.31
CA GLU A 162 3.64 16.64 10.27
C GLU A 162 3.48 15.70 9.08
N GLN A 163 3.20 14.42 9.31
CA GLN A 163 2.93 13.47 8.24
C GLN A 163 1.74 13.90 7.38
N ALA A 164 0.63 14.29 8.02
CA ALA A 164 -0.55 14.78 7.32
C ALA A 164 -0.27 16.03 6.47
N LYS A 165 0.57 16.94 6.97
CA LYS A 165 0.99 18.13 6.21
C LYS A 165 1.81 17.78 4.98
N ILE A 166 2.75 16.84 5.09
CA ILE A 166 3.57 16.38 3.96
C ILE A 166 2.68 15.74 2.90
N GLU A 167 1.76 14.86 3.31
CA GLU A 167 0.82 14.22 2.39
C GLU A 167 -0.06 15.24 1.66
N ALA A 168 -0.59 16.23 2.39
CA ALA A 168 -1.43 17.27 1.83
C ALA A 168 -0.66 18.18 0.85
N GLU A 169 0.56 18.59 1.19
CA GLU A 169 1.40 19.39 0.30
C GLU A 169 1.76 18.64 -0.98
N MET A 170 2.12 17.37 -0.86
CA MET A 170 2.48 16.54 -2.02
C MET A 170 1.28 16.36 -2.95
N THR A 171 0.12 16.06 -2.39
CA THR A 171 -1.13 15.92 -3.16
C THR A 171 -1.50 17.22 -3.86
N LYS A 172 -1.36 18.35 -3.18
CA LYS A 172 -1.60 19.68 -3.74
C LYS A 172 -0.63 20.00 -4.87
N GLN A 173 0.65 19.68 -4.71
CA GLN A 173 1.66 19.90 -5.74
C GLN A 173 1.37 19.09 -7.00
N LEU A 174 0.98 17.83 -6.87
CA LEU A 174 0.60 16.98 -8.00
C LEU A 174 -0.63 17.52 -8.73
N ALA A 175 -1.64 17.99 -8.02
CA ALA A 175 -2.83 18.60 -8.62
C ALA A 175 -2.47 19.90 -9.37
N SER A 176 -1.58 20.72 -8.82
CA SER A 176 -1.08 21.92 -9.46
C SER A 176 -0.27 21.62 -10.73
N ASP A 177 0.57 20.60 -10.70
CA ASP A 177 1.35 20.14 -11.87
C ASP A 177 0.43 19.62 -12.97
N GLU A 178 -0.64 18.92 -12.63
CA GLU A 178 -1.66 18.45 -13.56
C GLU A 178 -2.37 19.63 -14.25
N GLU A 179 -2.84 20.60 -13.49
CA GLU A 179 -3.46 21.80 -14.04
C GLU A 179 -2.53 22.58 -14.98
N ALA A 180 -1.26 22.70 -14.61
CA ALA A 180 -0.26 23.36 -15.44
C ALA A 180 -0.01 22.63 -16.76
N ARG A 181 -0.02 21.29 -16.77
CA ARG A 181 0.10 20.49 -17.99
C ARG A 181 -1.11 20.62 -18.89
N ILE A 182 -2.31 20.52 -18.33
CA ILE A 182 -3.57 20.68 -19.07
C ILE A 182 -3.62 22.09 -19.71
N SER A 183 -3.24 23.11 -18.98
CA SER A 183 -3.18 24.49 -19.47
C SER A 183 -2.19 24.65 -20.62
N ARG A 184 -1.02 24.02 -20.54
CA ARG A 184 0.00 24.06 -21.61
C ARG A 184 -0.47 23.34 -22.87
N GLU A 185 -1.10 22.18 -22.74
CA GLU A 185 -1.67 21.44 -23.87
C GLU A 185 -2.78 22.23 -24.55
N ALA A 186 -3.65 22.90 -23.80
CA ALA A 186 -4.71 23.74 -24.35
C ALA A 186 -4.18 24.94 -25.13
N GLN A 187 -2.94 25.40 -24.83
CA GLN A 187 -2.27 26.50 -25.52
C GLN A 187 -1.40 26.05 -26.69
N ASP A 188 -1.22 24.72 -26.88
CA ASP A 188 -0.43 24.18 -27.97
C ASP A 188 -1.08 24.59 -29.31
N PRO A 189 -0.33 25.20 -30.26
CA PRO A 189 -0.85 25.58 -31.58
C PRO A 189 -1.46 24.43 -32.37
N LEU A 190 -0.93 23.20 -32.23
CA LEU A 190 -1.44 22.01 -32.90
C LEU A 190 -2.82 21.58 -32.36
N VAL A 191 -3.02 21.73 -31.05
CA VAL A 191 -4.31 21.42 -30.41
C VAL A 191 -5.35 22.48 -30.81
N LYS A 192 -4.99 23.74 -30.84
CA LYS A 192 -5.86 24.84 -31.28
C LYS A 192 -6.33 24.69 -32.74
N LEU A 193 -5.45 24.24 -33.63
CA LEU A 193 -5.78 23.95 -35.00
C LEU A 193 -6.81 22.84 -35.16
N LYS A 194 -6.70 21.76 -34.38
CA LYS A 194 -7.65 20.65 -34.36
C LYS A 194 -9.03 21.00 -33.81
N GLN A 195 -9.14 22.03 -33.01
CA GLN A 195 -10.41 22.50 -32.45
C GLN A 195 -11.17 23.43 -33.39
N GLN A 196 -10.55 23.89 -34.47
CA GLN A 196 -11.14 24.76 -35.50
C GLN A 196 -11.69 24.01 -36.70
N GLU A 197 -11.44 22.68 -36.83
CA GLU A 197 -12.00 21.78 -37.81
C GLU A 197 -13.28 21.12 -37.27
#